data_aa642ba47e76a4cf184dc83bc2d42d9b
#
_entry.id   aa642ba47e76a4cf184dc83bc2d42d9b
#
_cell.length_a   1.000
_cell.length_b   1.000
_cell.length_c   1.000
_cell.angle_alpha   90.00
_cell.angle_beta   90.00
_cell.angle_gamma   90.00
#
_symmetry.space_group_name_H-M   'P 1'
#
loop_
_entity.id
_entity.type
_entity.pdbx_description
1 polymer ?
#
loop_
_entity_poly.entity_id
_entity_poly.type
_entity_poly.pdbx_seq_one_letter_code
_entity_poly.pdbx_strand_id
1 'polypeptide(L)'
;SRAQAPHPERVLNNAGIVTQTLIEPIQAIGALAEFQPDLIILDMYMPECQGTELAKVIRQHERYVSVPIIYLSAEDDLDKQLDAMGEGGDDFLTKPIKPSHLIATVRTRATRARSLKARIVRDSLTGLYNHTHSLQLLEDARFRARRDNSPLSFAMLDIDHFKQVNDTFGHPMGDRVIKSLALFLKQRLRKTDHIGRYGGEEFAVVLPDTPADAACKVLDEIRQRFAEIRFPAQPHDLSCTFSCGITELAGGAEVKTLTQQADEALYRAKHGGRNRVERY
;
A
#
# COMPACT_ATOMS: atom_id res chain seq x y z
N SER A 1 42.11 26.34 -1.65
CA SER A 1 41.17 25.33 -2.19
C SER A 1 39.86 25.43 -1.43
N ARG A 2 38.78 25.96 -2.07
CA ARG A 2 37.45 25.86 -1.53
C ARG A 2 37.08 24.37 -1.60
N ALA A 3 36.99 23.70 -0.45
CA ALA A 3 36.42 22.35 -0.38
C ALA A 3 35.02 22.41 -0.99
N GLN A 4 34.80 21.71 -2.08
CA GLN A 4 33.45 21.54 -2.65
C GLN A 4 32.54 20.93 -1.58
N ALA A 5 31.39 21.55 -1.31
CA ALA A 5 30.42 20.98 -0.39
C ALA A 5 30.06 19.56 -0.85
N PRO A 6 30.01 18.59 0.05
CA PRO A 6 29.73 17.21 -0.33
C PRO A 6 28.37 17.13 -1.02
N HIS A 7 28.28 16.37 -2.11
CA HIS A 7 27.07 16.17 -2.89
C HIS A 7 25.94 15.60 -1.97
N PRO A 8 24.72 16.11 -2.02
CA PRO A 8 23.62 15.70 -1.13
C PRO A 8 23.41 14.18 -1.06
N GLU A 9 23.50 13.49 -2.18
CA GLU A 9 23.41 12.03 -2.26
C GLU A 9 24.43 11.32 -1.35
N ARG A 10 25.70 11.71 -1.42
CA ARG A 10 26.76 11.11 -0.59
C ARG A 10 26.52 11.34 0.90
N VAL A 11 26.03 12.52 1.26
CA VAL A 11 25.70 12.86 2.65
C VAL A 11 24.57 11.98 3.17
N LEU A 12 23.52 11.79 2.39
CA LEU A 12 22.35 11.00 2.76
C LEU A 12 22.66 9.50 2.81
N ASN A 13 23.39 8.98 1.83
CA ASN A 13 23.81 7.58 1.81
C ASN A 13 24.71 7.22 3.00
N ASN A 14 25.64 8.09 3.37
CA ASN A 14 26.47 7.90 4.57
C ASN A 14 25.65 7.92 5.87
N ALA A 15 24.47 8.53 5.86
CA ALA A 15 23.54 8.51 6.99
C ALA A 15 22.55 7.32 6.95
N GLY A 16 22.75 6.36 6.04
CA GLY A 16 21.88 5.18 5.88
C GLY A 16 20.53 5.47 5.22
N ILE A 17 20.42 6.57 4.47
CA ILE A 17 19.24 6.94 3.68
C ILE A 17 19.50 6.50 2.25
N VAL A 18 18.68 5.57 1.74
CA VAL A 18 18.78 5.09 0.36
C VAL A 18 18.33 6.21 -0.59
N THR A 19 19.17 6.52 -1.57
CA THR A 19 18.91 7.60 -2.53
C THR A 19 19.03 7.11 -3.96
N GLN A 20 18.24 7.72 -4.85
CA GLN A 20 18.38 7.61 -6.29
C GLN A 20 18.49 9.03 -6.85
N THR A 21 19.55 9.32 -7.57
CA THR A 21 19.79 10.62 -8.21
C THR A 21 19.46 10.54 -9.68
N LEU A 22 18.74 11.54 -10.18
CA LEU A 22 18.41 11.72 -11.58
C LEU A 22 19.02 13.03 -12.08
N ILE A 23 19.56 12.99 -13.29
CA ILE A 23 20.15 14.17 -13.96
C ILE A 23 19.16 14.70 -14.99
N GLU A 24 18.38 13.82 -15.62
CA GLU A 24 17.43 14.15 -16.68
C GLU A 24 16.00 14.26 -16.14
N PRO A 25 15.40 15.46 -16.09
CA PRO A 25 14.05 15.65 -15.52
C PRO A 25 12.95 14.85 -16.23
N ILE A 26 13.10 14.59 -17.54
CA ILE A 26 12.12 13.84 -18.32
C ILE A 26 11.93 12.38 -17.85
N GLN A 27 12.93 11.81 -17.20
CA GLN A 27 12.88 10.45 -16.66
C GLN A 27 12.25 10.39 -15.26
N ALA A 28 11.91 11.53 -14.65
CA ALA A 28 11.49 11.61 -13.26
C ALA A 28 10.28 10.73 -12.96
N ILE A 29 9.23 10.78 -13.77
CA ILE A 29 7.99 10.01 -13.52
C ILE A 29 8.24 8.50 -13.58
N GLY A 30 9.04 8.03 -14.55
CA GLY A 30 9.42 6.61 -14.63
C GLY A 30 10.22 6.14 -13.42
N ALA A 31 11.23 6.93 -13.03
CA ALA A 31 12.05 6.62 -11.85
C ALA A 31 11.26 6.67 -10.53
N LEU A 32 10.32 7.60 -10.39
CA LEU A 32 9.41 7.65 -9.23
C LEU A 32 8.53 6.39 -9.14
N ALA A 33 8.10 5.85 -10.27
CA ALA A 33 7.30 4.63 -10.31
C ALA A 33 8.10 3.39 -9.86
N GLU A 34 9.37 3.31 -10.22
CA GLU A 34 10.26 2.20 -9.86
C GLU A 34 10.78 2.31 -8.41
N PHE A 35 11.30 3.48 -8.04
CA PHE A 35 11.95 3.70 -6.74
C PHE A 35 10.97 3.91 -5.59
N GLN A 36 9.79 4.49 -5.86
CA GLN A 36 8.75 4.82 -4.85
C GLN A 36 9.29 5.58 -3.63
N PRO A 37 9.80 6.80 -3.78
CA PRO A 37 10.45 7.52 -2.71
C PRO A 37 9.48 7.95 -1.61
N ASP A 38 9.98 8.07 -0.38
CA ASP A 38 9.27 8.68 0.74
C ASP A 38 9.40 10.21 0.77
N LEU A 39 10.31 10.76 -0.03
CA LEU A 39 10.60 12.19 -0.14
C LEU A 39 11.36 12.46 -1.46
N ILE A 40 11.08 13.59 -2.06
CA ILE A 40 11.75 14.06 -3.28
C ILE A 40 12.53 15.33 -2.95
N ILE A 41 13.75 15.43 -3.48
CA ILE A 41 14.58 16.63 -3.42
C ILE A 41 14.77 17.14 -4.84
N LEU A 42 14.39 18.38 -5.10
CA LEU A 42 14.53 19.01 -6.40
C LEU A 42 15.47 20.22 -6.33
N ASP A 43 16.44 20.29 -7.22
CA ASP A 43 17.17 21.55 -7.42
C ASP A 43 16.22 22.55 -8.08
N MET A 44 16.21 23.79 -7.62
CA MET A 44 15.39 24.85 -8.20
C MET A 44 15.79 25.14 -9.64
N TYR A 45 17.07 25.16 -9.91
CA TYR A 45 17.63 25.49 -11.20
C TYR A 45 18.31 24.29 -11.82
N MET A 46 17.61 23.59 -12.68
CA MET A 46 18.12 22.46 -13.45
C MET A 46 18.26 22.85 -14.93
N PRO A 47 19.17 22.21 -15.65
CA PRO A 47 19.15 22.27 -17.11
C PRO A 47 17.78 21.80 -17.64
N GLU A 48 17.25 22.44 -18.68
CA GLU A 48 16.02 22.06 -19.39
C GLU A 48 14.68 22.38 -18.69
N CYS A 49 14.59 22.36 -17.34
CA CYS A 49 13.37 22.78 -16.66
C CYS A 49 13.67 23.32 -15.26
N GLN A 50 12.74 24.11 -14.72
CA GLN A 50 12.81 24.55 -13.33
C GLN A 50 12.27 23.45 -12.37
N GLY A 51 12.81 23.40 -11.15
CA GLY A 51 12.33 22.48 -10.13
C GLY A 51 10.84 22.63 -9.82
N THR A 52 10.33 23.86 -9.89
CA THR A 52 8.90 24.17 -9.70
C THR A 52 8.02 23.61 -10.83
N GLU A 53 8.48 23.62 -12.06
CA GLU A 53 7.77 23.03 -13.20
C GLU A 53 7.68 21.50 -13.03
N LEU A 54 8.79 20.88 -12.66
CA LEU A 54 8.80 19.43 -12.40
C LEU A 54 7.92 19.06 -11.20
N ALA A 55 7.90 19.87 -10.15
CA ALA A 55 7.02 19.66 -9.02
C ALA A 55 5.54 19.70 -9.41
N LYS A 56 5.13 20.67 -10.24
CA LYS A 56 3.76 20.73 -10.78
C LYS A 56 3.38 19.47 -11.54
N VAL A 57 4.28 18.95 -12.37
CA VAL A 57 4.06 17.70 -13.12
C VAL A 57 3.91 16.52 -12.15
N ILE A 58 4.79 16.41 -11.14
CA ILE A 58 4.70 15.35 -10.13
C ILE A 58 3.38 15.43 -9.37
N ARG A 59 2.91 16.62 -9.01
CA ARG A 59 1.65 16.84 -8.28
C ARG A 59 0.39 16.49 -9.08
N GLN A 60 0.46 16.44 -10.40
CA GLN A 60 -0.65 15.98 -11.25
C GLN A 60 -0.90 14.47 -11.13
N HIS A 61 0.07 13.70 -10.63
CA HIS A 61 -0.08 12.27 -10.42
C HIS A 61 -0.57 11.99 -8.99
N GLU A 62 -1.79 11.48 -8.84
CA GLU A 62 -2.43 11.17 -7.54
C GLU A 62 -1.52 10.37 -6.61
N ARG A 63 -0.73 9.45 -7.18
CA ARG A 63 0.22 8.61 -6.44
C ARG A 63 1.28 9.41 -5.67
N TYR A 64 1.64 10.61 -6.14
CA TYR A 64 2.74 11.42 -5.60
C TYR A 64 2.27 12.71 -4.92
N VAL A 65 0.97 13.00 -4.90
CA VAL A 65 0.41 14.22 -4.29
C VAL A 65 0.87 14.41 -2.84
N SER A 66 0.97 13.31 -2.08
CA SER A 66 1.34 13.33 -0.65
C SER A 66 2.83 13.11 -0.38
N VAL A 67 3.66 12.89 -1.40
CA VAL A 67 5.11 12.72 -1.24
C VAL A 67 5.74 14.09 -1.02
N PRO A 68 6.43 14.34 0.10
CA PRO A 68 7.05 15.66 0.34
C PRO A 68 8.10 15.99 -0.71
N ILE A 69 8.08 17.24 -1.19
CA ILE A 69 9.05 17.80 -2.11
C ILE A 69 9.82 18.90 -1.38
N ILE A 70 11.14 18.78 -1.34
CA ILE A 70 12.05 19.78 -0.79
C ILE A 70 12.83 20.41 -1.94
N TYR A 71 12.78 21.73 -2.04
CA TYR A 71 13.63 22.45 -2.98
C TYR A 71 15.01 22.74 -2.42
N LEU A 72 16.02 22.58 -3.27
CA LEU A 72 17.39 23.02 -3.02
C LEU A 72 17.68 24.24 -3.89
N SER A 73 18.07 25.35 -3.28
CA SER A 73 18.41 26.56 -4.03
C SER A 73 19.55 27.37 -3.40
N ALA A 74 20.22 28.14 -4.22
CA ALA A 74 21.09 29.22 -3.78
C ALA A 74 20.33 30.55 -3.58
N GLU A 75 19.00 30.56 -3.79
CA GLU A 75 18.15 31.73 -3.66
C GLU A 75 17.91 32.05 -2.18
N ASP A 76 18.23 33.27 -1.78
CA ASP A 76 18.02 33.79 -0.42
C ASP A 76 16.79 34.70 -0.31
N ASP A 77 16.14 35.01 -1.44
CA ASP A 77 14.95 35.85 -1.48
C ASP A 77 13.72 35.06 -0.99
N LEU A 78 13.16 35.54 0.12
CA LEU A 78 12.02 34.87 0.79
C LEU A 78 10.78 34.84 -0.08
N ASP A 79 10.50 35.88 -0.87
CA ASP A 79 9.31 35.97 -1.71
C ASP A 79 9.36 34.91 -2.82
N LYS A 80 10.53 34.72 -3.44
CA LYS A 80 10.72 33.66 -4.43
C LYS A 80 10.65 32.26 -3.82
N GLN A 81 11.08 32.09 -2.59
CA GLN A 81 10.95 30.82 -1.86
C GLN A 81 9.48 30.50 -1.59
N LEU A 82 8.70 31.51 -1.16
CA LEU A 82 7.26 31.36 -0.91
C LEU A 82 6.49 31.06 -2.21
N ASP A 83 6.81 31.73 -3.31
CA ASP A 83 6.23 31.43 -4.62
C ASP A 83 6.50 29.99 -5.05
N ALA A 84 7.74 29.52 -4.92
CA ALA A 84 8.11 28.15 -5.26
C ALA A 84 7.37 27.11 -4.39
N MET A 85 7.14 27.38 -3.11
CA MET A 85 6.34 26.52 -2.25
C MET A 85 4.88 26.50 -2.68
N GLY A 86 4.32 27.60 -3.13
CA GLY A 86 2.96 27.65 -3.73
C GLY A 86 2.82 26.81 -4.99
N GLU A 87 3.93 26.50 -5.66
CA GLU A 87 3.99 25.67 -6.87
C GLU A 87 4.20 24.17 -6.64
N GLY A 88 4.03 23.67 -5.41
CA GLY A 88 3.99 22.26 -5.10
C GLY A 88 5.11 21.75 -4.19
N GLY A 89 5.99 22.60 -3.69
CA GLY A 89 6.99 22.27 -2.67
C GLY A 89 6.42 22.25 -1.25
N ASP A 90 7.00 21.46 -0.37
CA ASP A 90 6.63 21.37 1.05
C ASP A 90 7.69 21.98 1.96
N ASP A 91 8.89 22.18 1.45
CA ASP A 91 10.01 22.75 2.21
C ASP A 91 11.10 23.30 1.29
N PHE A 92 12.03 24.04 1.87
CA PHE A 92 13.11 24.69 1.16
C PHE A 92 14.43 24.57 1.92
N LEU A 93 15.52 24.27 1.24
CA LEU A 93 16.86 24.23 1.80
C LEU A 93 17.81 25.11 0.98
N THR A 94 18.39 26.14 1.63
CA THR A 94 19.31 27.08 0.99
C THR A 94 20.72 26.49 0.94
N LYS A 95 21.38 26.56 -0.22
CA LYS A 95 22.79 26.21 -0.42
C LYS A 95 23.71 27.34 0.06
N PRO A 96 24.85 27.08 0.72
CA PRO A 96 25.39 25.75 1.04
C PRO A 96 24.71 25.10 2.25
N ILE A 97 24.35 23.82 2.13
CA ILE A 97 23.58 23.09 3.17
C ILE A 97 24.55 22.40 4.12
N LYS A 98 24.34 22.59 5.41
CA LYS A 98 25.08 21.80 6.43
C LYS A 98 24.60 20.33 6.37
N PRO A 99 25.50 19.33 6.32
CA PRO A 99 25.13 17.90 6.28
C PRO A 99 24.13 17.49 7.37
N SER A 100 24.33 17.95 8.60
CA SER A 100 23.42 17.66 9.72
C SER A 100 22.01 18.21 9.49
N HIS A 101 21.88 19.39 8.89
CA HIS A 101 20.59 20.00 8.59
C HIS A 101 19.86 19.22 7.48
N LEU A 102 20.55 18.87 6.38
CA LEU A 102 20.00 18.04 5.32
C LEU A 102 19.47 16.70 5.85
N ILE A 103 20.29 15.99 6.63
CA ILE A 103 19.91 14.68 7.21
C ILE A 103 18.70 14.82 8.13
N ALA A 104 18.70 15.82 9.02
CA ALA A 104 17.60 16.03 9.97
C ALA A 104 16.29 16.36 9.26
N THR A 105 16.31 17.25 8.27
CA THR A 105 15.12 17.64 7.50
C THR A 105 14.56 16.44 6.72
N VAL A 106 15.42 15.73 5.99
CA VAL A 106 14.99 14.55 5.20
C VAL A 106 14.39 13.48 6.10
N ARG A 107 15.06 13.13 7.21
CA ARG A 107 14.53 12.12 8.15
C ARG A 107 13.20 12.53 8.74
N THR A 108 13.07 13.75 9.21
CA THR A 108 11.85 14.24 9.85
C THR A 108 10.67 14.25 8.86
N ARG A 109 10.88 14.77 7.66
CA ARG A 109 9.84 14.86 6.64
C ARG A 109 9.46 13.48 6.10
N ALA A 110 10.42 12.63 5.77
CA ALA A 110 10.15 11.27 5.31
C ALA A 110 9.44 10.42 6.37
N THR A 111 9.85 10.51 7.65
CA THR A 111 9.18 9.79 8.74
C THR A 111 7.74 10.25 8.92
N ARG A 112 7.50 11.57 8.87
CA ARG A 112 6.14 12.13 8.96
C ARG A 112 5.27 11.69 7.79
N ALA A 113 5.80 11.73 6.56
CA ALA A 113 5.09 11.28 5.37
C ALA A 113 4.74 9.79 5.44
N ARG A 114 5.67 8.95 5.85
CA ARG A 114 5.40 7.51 6.07
C ARG A 114 4.29 7.28 7.10
N SER A 115 4.33 8.01 8.21
CA SER A 115 3.32 7.89 9.27
C SER A 115 1.93 8.31 8.79
N LEU A 116 1.83 9.39 8.01
CA LEU A 116 0.59 9.84 7.41
C LEU A 116 0.10 8.83 6.36
N LYS A 117 0.98 8.39 5.45
CA LYS A 117 0.66 7.37 4.43
C LYS A 117 0.19 6.06 5.09
N ALA A 118 0.87 5.62 6.17
CA ALA A 118 0.47 4.42 6.90
C ALA A 118 -0.95 4.53 7.47
N ARG A 119 -1.37 5.71 7.93
CA ARG A 119 -2.74 5.95 8.41
C ARG A 119 -3.77 6.00 7.29
N ILE A 120 -3.39 6.50 6.10
CA ILE A 120 -4.28 6.61 4.94
C ILE A 120 -4.50 5.25 4.28
N VAL A 121 -3.50 4.35 4.28
CA VAL A 121 -3.55 3.08 3.55
C VAL A 121 -3.98 1.88 4.41
N ARG A 122 -4.09 2.07 5.74
CA ARG A 122 -4.42 0.98 6.67
C ARG A 122 -5.82 1.11 7.23
N ASP A 123 -6.48 -0.04 7.43
CA ASP A 123 -7.69 -0.15 8.23
C ASP A 123 -7.36 0.02 9.72
N SER A 124 -8.08 0.87 10.41
CA SER A 124 -7.81 1.23 11.80
C SER A 124 -8.05 0.09 12.79
N LEU A 125 -8.97 -0.84 12.49
CA LEU A 125 -9.32 -1.95 13.36
C LEU A 125 -8.31 -3.10 13.29
N THR A 126 -7.86 -3.43 12.07
CA THR A 126 -7.06 -4.63 11.77
C THR A 126 -5.59 -4.33 11.48
N GLY A 127 -5.25 -3.09 11.11
CA GLY A 127 -3.94 -2.72 10.61
C GLY A 127 -3.56 -3.37 9.27
N LEU A 128 -4.53 -4.03 8.59
CA LEU A 128 -4.41 -4.49 7.21
C LEU A 128 -4.48 -3.31 6.24
N TYR A 129 -4.24 -3.54 4.96
CA TYR A 129 -4.54 -2.53 3.96
C TYR A 129 -6.04 -2.25 3.93
N ASN A 130 -6.42 -0.99 3.69
CA ASN A 130 -7.82 -0.64 3.49
C ASN A 130 -8.29 -0.97 2.06
N HIS A 131 -9.57 -0.80 1.79
CA HIS A 131 -10.19 -1.06 0.49
C HIS A 131 -9.42 -0.42 -0.68
N THR A 132 -9.22 0.90 -0.63
CA THR A 132 -8.60 1.66 -1.73
C THR A 132 -7.18 1.18 -2.02
N HIS A 133 -6.39 0.97 -0.98
CA HIS A 133 -5.01 0.51 -1.16
C HIS A 133 -4.92 -0.96 -1.60
N SER A 134 -5.87 -1.79 -1.19
CA SER A 134 -5.96 -3.18 -1.66
C SER A 134 -6.18 -3.28 -3.16
N LEU A 135 -7.05 -2.42 -3.72
CA LEU A 135 -7.26 -2.34 -5.17
C LEU A 135 -6.02 -1.83 -5.92
N GLN A 136 -5.31 -0.86 -5.34
CA GLN A 136 -4.06 -0.36 -5.93
C GLN A 136 -2.99 -1.46 -5.95
N LEU A 137 -2.84 -2.23 -4.87
CA LEU A 137 -1.90 -3.35 -4.82
C LEU A 137 -2.26 -4.46 -5.82
N LEU A 138 -3.56 -4.71 -6.03
CA LEU A 138 -4.02 -5.64 -7.05
C LEU A 138 -3.65 -5.14 -8.46
N GLU A 139 -3.83 -3.85 -8.74
CA GLU A 139 -3.44 -3.26 -10.02
C GLU A 139 -1.92 -3.33 -10.25
N ASP A 140 -1.12 -2.99 -9.24
CA ASP A 140 0.34 -3.09 -9.32
C ASP A 140 0.81 -4.54 -9.52
N ALA A 141 0.17 -5.51 -8.86
CA ALA A 141 0.45 -6.94 -9.02
C ALA A 141 0.07 -7.43 -10.43
N ARG A 142 -1.08 -6.98 -10.94
CA ARG A 142 -1.54 -7.29 -12.30
C ARG A 142 -0.55 -6.82 -13.37
N PHE A 143 -0.05 -5.59 -13.26
CA PHE A 143 0.96 -5.08 -14.20
C PHE A 143 2.24 -5.91 -14.17
N ARG A 144 2.72 -6.27 -12.97
CA ARG A 144 3.90 -7.13 -12.82
C ARG A 144 3.67 -8.53 -13.42
N ALA A 145 2.56 -9.17 -13.05
CA ALA A 145 2.21 -10.50 -13.55
C ALA A 145 2.15 -10.56 -15.08
N ARG A 146 1.59 -9.51 -15.72
CA ARG A 146 1.55 -9.42 -17.18
C ARG A 146 2.93 -9.23 -17.80
N ARG A 147 3.78 -8.36 -17.22
CA ARG A 147 5.15 -8.13 -17.70
C ARG A 147 6.00 -9.39 -17.61
N ASP A 148 5.90 -10.08 -16.48
CA ASP A 148 6.75 -11.21 -16.11
C ASP A 148 6.14 -12.55 -16.56
N ASN A 149 4.93 -12.52 -17.15
CA ASN A 149 4.13 -13.69 -17.55
C ASN A 149 3.97 -14.70 -16.39
N SER A 150 3.75 -14.19 -15.19
CA SER A 150 3.58 -14.98 -13.97
C SER A 150 2.11 -15.06 -13.55
N PRO A 151 1.71 -16.14 -12.84
CA PRO A 151 0.34 -16.28 -12.36
C PRO A 151 0.05 -15.26 -11.25
N LEU A 152 -1.19 -14.77 -11.20
CA LEU A 152 -1.69 -13.90 -10.15
C LEU A 152 -3.08 -14.37 -9.76
N SER A 153 -3.29 -14.68 -8.48
CA SER A 153 -4.62 -14.94 -7.95
C SER A 153 -5.11 -13.79 -7.07
N PHE A 154 -6.41 -13.57 -7.09
CA PHE A 154 -7.11 -12.63 -6.22
C PHE A 154 -8.26 -13.34 -5.53
N ALA A 155 -8.43 -13.10 -4.23
CA ALA A 155 -9.47 -13.70 -3.43
C ALA A 155 -10.26 -12.66 -2.62
N MET A 156 -11.57 -12.86 -2.54
CA MET A 156 -12.48 -12.18 -1.64
C MET A 156 -12.95 -13.15 -0.57
N LEU A 157 -12.89 -12.74 0.68
CA LEU A 157 -13.32 -13.52 1.84
C LEU A 157 -14.38 -12.74 2.62
N ASP A 158 -15.31 -13.46 3.22
CA ASP A 158 -16.36 -12.86 4.06
C ASP A 158 -16.66 -13.78 5.25
N ILE A 159 -16.73 -13.20 6.45
CA ILE A 159 -17.02 -13.96 7.68
C ILE A 159 -18.47 -14.39 7.67
N ASP A 160 -18.70 -15.69 7.72
CA ASP A 160 -20.04 -16.28 7.66
C ASP A 160 -20.87 -15.87 8.89
N HIS A 161 -22.13 -15.50 8.64
CA HIS A 161 -23.09 -15.14 9.68
C HIS A 161 -22.66 -13.99 10.61
N PHE A 162 -21.78 -13.08 10.14
CA PHE A 162 -21.19 -12.04 10.97
C PHE A 162 -22.24 -11.12 11.61
N LYS A 163 -23.32 -10.80 10.91
CA LYS A 163 -24.43 -10.05 11.49
C LYS A 163 -24.99 -10.76 12.73
N GLN A 164 -25.17 -12.07 12.69
CA GLN A 164 -25.68 -12.86 13.81
C GLN A 164 -24.70 -12.82 15.00
N VAL A 165 -23.39 -12.80 14.74
CA VAL A 165 -22.37 -12.63 15.79
C VAL A 165 -22.57 -11.29 16.51
N ASN A 166 -22.73 -10.20 15.77
CA ASN A 166 -22.95 -8.87 16.34
C ASN A 166 -24.29 -8.79 17.10
N ASP A 167 -25.36 -9.35 16.52
CA ASP A 167 -26.70 -9.31 17.13
C ASP A 167 -26.76 -10.12 18.43
N THR A 168 -25.98 -11.21 18.54
CA THR A 168 -26.01 -12.11 19.70
C THR A 168 -24.99 -11.71 20.77
N PHE A 169 -23.76 -11.33 20.38
CA PHE A 169 -22.63 -11.12 21.29
C PHE A 169 -22.14 -9.66 21.33
N GLY A 170 -22.75 -8.79 20.55
CA GLY A 170 -22.41 -7.37 20.45
C GLY A 170 -21.20 -7.07 19.55
N HIS A 171 -21.10 -5.80 19.11
CA HIS A 171 -20.02 -5.32 18.24
C HIS A 171 -18.60 -5.60 18.77
N PRO A 172 -18.31 -5.52 20.09
CA PRO A 172 -16.98 -5.86 20.59
C PRO A 172 -16.52 -7.29 20.27
N MET A 173 -17.46 -8.24 20.23
CA MET A 173 -17.16 -9.62 19.84
C MET A 173 -16.92 -9.70 18.32
N GLY A 174 -17.73 -9.02 17.52
CA GLY A 174 -17.50 -8.91 16.07
C GLY A 174 -16.11 -8.35 15.75
N ASP A 175 -15.72 -7.27 16.42
CA ASP A 175 -14.37 -6.68 16.28
C ASP A 175 -13.25 -7.67 16.64
N ARG A 176 -13.48 -8.48 17.66
CA ARG A 176 -12.53 -9.52 18.10
C ARG A 176 -12.40 -10.62 17.04
N VAL A 177 -13.49 -11.05 16.43
CA VAL A 177 -13.50 -12.03 15.32
C VAL A 177 -12.76 -11.47 14.08
N ILE A 178 -13.06 -10.23 13.68
CA ILE A 178 -12.38 -9.53 12.57
C ILE A 178 -10.87 -9.44 12.82
N LYS A 179 -10.44 -9.00 14.01
CA LYS A 179 -9.01 -8.92 14.37
C LYS A 179 -8.34 -10.28 14.37
N SER A 180 -9.05 -11.31 14.82
CA SER A 180 -8.54 -12.68 14.83
C SER A 180 -8.29 -13.20 13.41
N LEU A 181 -9.24 -13.03 12.49
CA LEU A 181 -9.07 -13.42 11.09
C LEU A 181 -7.92 -12.63 10.43
N ALA A 182 -7.85 -11.33 10.68
CA ALA A 182 -6.78 -10.49 10.16
C ALA A 182 -5.38 -10.96 10.61
N LEU A 183 -5.24 -11.27 11.89
CA LEU A 183 -3.98 -11.79 12.45
C LEU A 183 -3.66 -13.17 11.87
N PHE A 184 -4.66 -14.04 11.76
CA PHE A 184 -4.50 -15.39 11.26
C PHE A 184 -4.07 -15.42 9.79
N LEU A 185 -4.66 -14.58 8.93
CA LEU A 185 -4.24 -14.38 7.55
C LEU A 185 -2.78 -13.91 7.47
N LYS A 186 -2.40 -12.90 8.30
CA LYS A 186 -1.01 -12.41 8.35
C LYS A 186 0.02 -13.46 8.73
N GLN A 187 -0.35 -14.39 9.61
CA GLN A 187 0.56 -15.44 10.09
C GLN A 187 0.74 -16.58 9.09
N ARG A 188 -0.24 -16.79 8.21
CA ARG A 188 -0.27 -17.94 7.30
C ARG A 188 0.10 -17.60 5.86
N LEU A 189 -0.11 -16.37 5.45
CA LEU A 189 0.24 -15.90 4.13
C LEU A 189 1.69 -15.37 4.09
N ARG A 190 2.28 -15.35 2.90
CA ARG A 190 3.67 -14.91 2.69
C ARG A 190 3.76 -13.38 2.83
N LYS A 191 4.97 -12.87 3.05
CA LYS A 191 5.23 -11.42 3.07
C LYS A 191 4.97 -10.74 1.72
N THR A 192 5.03 -11.50 0.64
CA THR A 192 4.75 -11.05 -0.73
C THR A 192 3.25 -10.97 -1.02
N ASP A 193 2.43 -11.65 -0.23
CA ASP A 193 0.98 -11.60 -0.39
C ASP A 193 0.44 -10.32 0.28
N HIS A 194 -0.57 -9.72 -0.35
CA HIS A 194 -1.16 -8.50 0.17
C HIS A 194 -2.55 -8.80 0.73
N ILE A 195 -2.77 -8.38 1.97
CA ILE A 195 -4.01 -8.63 2.69
C ILE A 195 -4.64 -7.30 3.05
N GLY A 196 -5.91 -7.12 2.69
CA GLY A 196 -6.70 -5.94 3.00
C GLY A 196 -8.03 -6.27 3.66
N ARG A 197 -8.55 -5.32 4.43
CA ARG A 197 -9.95 -5.32 4.83
C ARG A 197 -10.72 -4.55 3.77
N TYR A 198 -11.59 -5.24 3.05
CA TYR A 198 -12.29 -4.70 1.89
C TYR A 198 -13.58 -4.00 2.27
N GLY A 199 -14.28 -4.51 3.28
CA GLY A 199 -15.52 -3.97 3.83
C GLY A 199 -15.64 -4.24 5.34
N GLY A 200 -16.85 -4.25 5.87
CA GLY A 200 -17.12 -4.51 7.28
C GLY A 200 -16.51 -5.81 7.79
N GLU A 201 -16.95 -6.93 7.25
CA GLU A 201 -16.49 -8.29 7.53
C GLU A 201 -15.75 -8.94 6.35
N GLU A 202 -15.51 -8.16 5.30
CA GLU A 202 -14.92 -8.62 4.05
C GLU A 202 -13.40 -8.36 4.00
N PHE A 203 -12.67 -9.32 3.44
CA PHE A 203 -11.23 -9.25 3.25
C PHE A 203 -10.87 -9.52 1.79
N ALA A 204 -9.81 -8.89 1.33
CA ALA A 204 -9.21 -9.12 0.03
C ALA A 204 -7.79 -9.65 0.18
N VAL A 205 -7.42 -10.63 -0.63
CA VAL A 205 -6.07 -11.20 -0.67
C VAL A 205 -5.56 -11.21 -2.10
N VAL A 206 -4.42 -10.58 -2.31
CA VAL A 206 -3.68 -10.59 -3.58
C VAL A 206 -2.51 -11.55 -3.43
N LEU A 207 -2.41 -12.53 -4.30
CA LEU A 207 -1.43 -13.62 -4.28
C LEU A 207 -0.58 -13.57 -5.56
N PRO A 208 0.51 -12.78 -5.58
CA PRO A 208 1.45 -12.77 -6.71
C PRO A 208 2.12 -14.14 -6.88
N ASP A 209 2.52 -14.44 -8.11
CA ASP A 209 3.23 -15.68 -8.48
C ASP A 209 2.53 -16.95 -7.97
N THR A 210 1.18 -16.92 -7.93
CA THR A 210 0.39 -18.00 -7.34
C THR A 210 -0.78 -18.34 -8.27
N PRO A 211 -0.83 -19.54 -8.86
CA PRO A 211 -1.97 -20.00 -9.65
C PRO A 211 -3.17 -20.31 -8.75
N ALA A 212 -4.39 -20.32 -9.32
CA ALA A 212 -5.62 -20.48 -8.56
C ALA A 212 -5.67 -21.77 -7.72
N ASP A 213 -5.15 -22.88 -8.22
CA ASP A 213 -5.16 -24.15 -7.49
C ASP A 213 -4.32 -24.09 -6.22
N ALA A 214 -3.17 -23.40 -6.26
CA ALA A 214 -2.34 -23.15 -5.08
C ALA A 214 -3.00 -22.17 -4.11
N ALA A 215 -3.63 -21.11 -4.63
CA ALA A 215 -4.40 -20.15 -3.84
C ALA A 215 -5.57 -20.83 -3.11
N CYS A 216 -6.34 -21.69 -3.81
CA CYS A 216 -7.43 -22.46 -3.22
C CYS A 216 -6.93 -23.33 -2.07
N LYS A 217 -5.81 -24.05 -2.25
CA LYS A 217 -5.23 -24.91 -1.22
C LYS A 217 -4.88 -24.13 0.04
N VAL A 218 -4.13 -23.05 -0.11
CA VAL A 218 -3.68 -22.22 1.02
C VAL A 218 -4.88 -21.60 1.76
N LEU A 219 -5.84 -21.05 1.02
CA LEU A 219 -6.99 -20.40 1.63
C LEU A 219 -7.97 -21.40 2.25
N ASP A 220 -8.07 -22.62 1.71
CA ASP A 220 -8.87 -23.69 2.33
C ASP A 220 -8.24 -24.22 3.64
N GLU A 221 -6.91 -24.36 3.69
CA GLU A 221 -6.22 -24.69 4.95
C GLU A 221 -6.43 -23.60 6.01
N ILE A 222 -6.36 -22.33 5.61
CA ILE A 222 -6.62 -21.19 6.50
C ILE A 222 -8.06 -21.25 7.01
N ARG A 223 -9.04 -21.48 6.12
CA ARG A 223 -10.46 -21.61 6.46
C ARG A 223 -10.72 -22.72 7.48
N GLN A 224 -10.19 -23.91 7.23
CA GLN A 224 -10.38 -25.05 8.13
C GLN A 224 -9.85 -24.74 9.53
N ARG A 225 -8.63 -24.22 9.63
CA ARG A 225 -8.03 -23.89 10.92
C ARG A 225 -8.69 -22.70 11.61
N PHE A 226 -9.18 -21.73 10.87
CA PHE A 226 -9.94 -20.60 11.45
C PHE A 226 -11.24 -21.08 12.10
N ALA A 227 -11.92 -22.06 11.49
CA ALA A 227 -13.15 -22.66 12.04
C ALA A 227 -12.94 -23.38 13.38
N GLU A 228 -11.70 -23.77 13.69
CA GLU A 228 -11.34 -24.42 14.98
C GLU A 228 -11.13 -23.41 16.11
N ILE A 229 -11.00 -22.12 15.80
CA ILE A 229 -10.77 -21.06 16.81
C ILE A 229 -12.03 -20.90 17.66
N ARG A 230 -11.85 -20.96 18.98
CA ARG A 230 -12.90 -20.71 19.97
C ARG A 230 -12.74 -19.33 20.56
N PHE A 231 -13.81 -18.56 20.51
CA PHE A 231 -13.91 -17.24 21.14
C PHE A 231 -14.71 -17.39 22.42
N PRO A 232 -14.05 -17.25 23.61
CA PRO A 232 -14.78 -17.34 24.88
C PRO A 232 -15.91 -16.32 24.95
N ALA A 233 -17.14 -16.79 25.16
CA ALA A 233 -18.37 -16.00 25.23
C ALA A 233 -19.40 -16.67 26.13
N GLN A 234 -20.42 -15.92 26.56
CA GLN A 234 -21.55 -16.45 27.29
C GLN A 234 -22.81 -16.38 26.45
N PRO A 235 -23.68 -17.39 26.44
CA PRO A 235 -23.68 -18.57 27.35
C PRO A 235 -22.77 -19.72 26.88
N HIS A 236 -22.16 -19.65 25.73
CA HIS A 236 -21.27 -20.68 25.18
C HIS A 236 -20.21 -20.04 24.27
N ASP A 237 -19.09 -20.72 24.11
CA ASP A 237 -18.04 -20.30 23.21
C ASP A 237 -18.54 -20.17 21.76
N LEU A 238 -18.11 -19.12 21.09
CA LEU A 238 -18.40 -18.88 19.68
C LEU A 238 -17.29 -19.46 18.81
N SER A 239 -17.66 -20.04 17.69
CA SER A 239 -16.75 -20.29 16.54
C SER A 239 -17.32 -19.63 15.30
N CYS A 240 -16.44 -19.16 14.45
CA CYS A 240 -16.79 -18.51 13.19
C CYS A 240 -16.11 -19.20 12.03
N THR A 241 -16.75 -19.15 10.88
CA THR A 241 -16.19 -19.59 9.60
C THR A 241 -16.13 -18.43 8.63
N PHE A 242 -15.47 -18.62 7.51
CA PHE A 242 -15.57 -17.69 6.39
C PHE A 242 -15.78 -18.44 5.07
N SER A 243 -16.40 -17.76 4.13
CA SER A 243 -16.50 -18.16 2.73
C SER A 243 -15.49 -17.38 1.91
N CYS A 244 -14.99 -17.99 0.83
CA CYS A 244 -13.98 -17.38 -0.02
C CYS A 244 -14.28 -17.64 -1.49
N GLY A 245 -14.14 -16.59 -2.32
CA GLY A 245 -14.16 -16.67 -3.77
C GLY A 245 -12.80 -16.29 -4.35
N ILE A 246 -12.29 -17.08 -5.29
CA ILE A 246 -10.97 -16.90 -5.91
C ILE A 246 -11.11 -16.77 -7.42
N THR A 247 -10.31 -15.89 -7.99
CA THR A 247 -10.08 -15.79 -9.44
C THR A 247 -8.59 -15.76 -9.73
N GLU A 248 -8.21 -16.19 -10.93
CA GLU A 248 -6.86 -16.07 -11.48
C GLU A 248 -6.85 -15.07 -12.62
N LEU A 249 -5.78 -14.30 -12.75
CA LEU A 249 -5.60 -13.37 -13.86
C LEU A 249 -5.54 -14.14 -15.19
N ALA A 250 -6.54 -13.97 -16.02
CA ALA A 250 -6.59 -14.52 -17.37
C ALA A 250 -6.50 -13.40 -18.42
N GLY A 251 -5.61 -13.55 -19.38
CA GLY A 251 -5.47 -12.63 -20.50
C GLY A 251 -5.24 -11.18 -20.09
N GLY A 252 -6.03 -10.27 -20.64
CA GLY A 252 -5.96 -8.83 -20.37
C GLY A 252 -6.90 -8.33 -19.29
N ALA A 253 -7.42 -9.19 -18.41
CA ALA A 253 -8.42 -8.80 -17.41
C ALA A 253 -8.00 -7.59 -16.59
N GLU A 254 -8.93 -6.67 -16.37
CA GLU A 254 -8.76 -5.49 -15.51
C GLU A 254 -9.09 -5.81 -14.06
N VAL A 255 -8.69 -4.94 -13.12
CA VAL A 255 -9.01 -5.07 -11.69
C VAL A 255 -10.50 -5.25 -11.47
N LYS A 256 -11.33 -4.48 -12.16
CA LYS A 256 -12.79 -4.58 -12.07
C LYS A 256 -13.30 -5.98 -12.42
N THR A 257 -12.72 -6.60 -13.45
CA THR A 257 -13.10 -7.98 -13.85
C THR A 257 -12.67 -8.98 -12.79
N LEU A 258 -11.44 -8.86 -12.25
CA LEU A 258 -10.95 -9.75 -11.21
C LEU A 258 -11.79 -9.65 -9.92
N THR A 259 -12.13 -8.43 -9.50
CA THR A 259 -12.97 -8.23 -8.31
C THR A 259 -14.37 -8.80 -8.52
N GLN A 260 -14.98 -8.59 -9.67
CA GLN A 260 -16.29 -9.14 -10.00
C GLN A 260 -16.30 -10.66 -10.04
N GLN A 261 -15.31 -11.29 -10.65
CA GLN A 261 -15.19 -12.75 -10.72
C GLN A 261 -15.00 -13.37 -9.32
N ALA A 262 -14.16 -12.76 -8.47
CA ALA A 262 -13.96 -13.21 -7.10
C ALA A 262 -15.26 -13.07 -6.28
N ASP A 263 -16.01 -11.98 -6.47
CA ASP A 263 -17.30 -11.77 -5.79
C ASP A 263 -18.35 -12.79 -6.23
N GLU A 264 -18.44 -13.09 -7.53
CA GLU A 264 -19.33 -14.15 -8.03
C GLU A 264 -18.97 -15.54 -7.45
N ALA A 265 -17.69 -15.84 -7.33
CA ALA A 265 -17.23 -17.08 -6.70
C ALA A 265 -17.58 -17.08 -5.20
N LEU A 266 -17.38 -15.97 -4.49
CA LEU A 266 -17.76 -15.81 -3.09
C LEU A 266 -19.28 -15.96 -2.90
N TYR A 267 -20.05 -15.39 -3.80
CA TYR A 267 -21.52 -15.57 -3.80
C TYR A 267 -21.89 -17.06 -3.89
N ARG A 268 -21.26 -17.83 -4.81
CA ARG A 268 -21.48 -19.27 -4.91
C ARG A 268 -21.07 -20.00 -3.61
N ALA A 269 -19.95 -19.62 -3.00
CA ALA A 269 -19.51 -20.19 -1.73
C ALA A 269 -20.56 -19.98 -0.61
N LYS A 270 -21.11 -18.77 -0.50
CA LYS A 270 -22.15 -18.43 0.48
C LYS A 270 -23.46 -19.21 0.24
N HIS A 271 -23.90 -19.33 -1.02
CA HIS A 271 -25.12 -20.05 -1.38
C HIS A 271 -24.97 -21.57 -1.40
N GLY A 272 -23.75 -22.07 -1.62
CA GLY A 272 -23.43 -23.50 -1.57
C GLY A 272 -23.33 -24.09 -0.16
N GLY A 273 -23.67 -23.32 0.88
CA GLY A 273 -23.65 -23.77 2.28
C GLY A 273 -22.60 -23.14 3.16
N ARG A 274 -21.88 -22.12 2.67
CA ARG A 274 -20.82 -21.37 3.40
C ARG A 274 -19.62 -22.23 3.77
N ASN A 275 -18.71 -21.65 4.55
CA ASN A 275 -17.52 -22.34 5.07
C ASN A 275 -16.79 -23.14 3.98
N ARG A 276 -16.47 -22.49 2.86
CA ARG A 276 -15.81 -23.09 1.70
C ARG A 276 -15.07 -22.07 0.85
N VAL A 277 -14.22 -22.60 0.00
CA VAL A 277 -13.52 -21.85 -1.04
C VAL A 277 -14.08 -22.25 -2.40
N GLU A 278 -14.48 -21.30 -3.20
CA GLU A 278 -14.97 -21.50 -4.57
C GLU A 278 -14.06 -20.76 -5.55
N ARG A 279 -13.77 -21.39 -6.66
CA ARG A 279 -13.03 -20.79 -7.76
C ARG A 279 -14.01 -20.30 -8.84
N TYR A 280 -13.67 -19.15 -9.43
CA TYR A 280 -14.40 -18.62 -10.60
C TYR A 280 -14.16 -19.48 -11.85
#